data_9520a589df11a805184faddf220ba4fe
#
_entry.id   9520a589df11a805184faddf220ba4fe
#
_cell.length_a   1.000
_cell.length_b   1.000
_cell.length_c   1.000
_cell.angle_alpha   90.00
_cell.angle_beta   90.00
_cell.angle_gamma   90.00
#
_symmetry.space_group_name_H-M   'P 1'
#
loop_
_entity.id
_entity.type
_entity.pdbx_description
1 polymer ?
#
loop_
_entity_poly.entity_id
_entity_poly.type
_entity_poly.pdbx_seq_one_letter_code
_entity_poly.pdbx_strand_id
1 'polypeptide(L)'
;MQIIFDQRGLEQDPKANHNRSFQRCTLSVLDTIADPNITFDKDGVCNYYQEYLAAEKQFVFKGKDGKEKLAQDIQKIKTHSKGKPYDCIIGLSGGVDSTYLCLLAKEQGLRPLVVHCDNGWNSELAQHNIEQTIKRLGFDLFTYVINWEEFRELQLSYLKASVVDIEVLTDHAFMAVLYEQARKRKIKYVLAGMNIVTEQVLPSHWVYSKGDAINIKDIQRRFGNIPLRSIKTFPFLNYTTKRYCTEVLKMEVIVPLNYVNYVYDDVRERIKAELDWRDYGGKHYESVWTRFYQGYILPAKFHIDKRKAHLSNLIFSGQMTRELALETLQQQPYPQSLLEEDLSFVVKKFGLTKAEFESIMRQKRREHNEFEVQKGFYQSFPILKTLRPIIKAFQKIKG
;
A
#
# COMPACT_ATOMS: atom_id res chain seq x y z
N MET A 1 26.24 -18.59 9.21
CA MET A 1 25.84 -17.60 10.23
C MET A 1 24.33 -17.77 10.41
N GLN A 2 23.90 -18.32 11.53
CA GLN A 2 22.48 -18.50 11.83
C GLN A 2 21.88 -17.10 11.98
N ILE A 3 21.04 -16.68 11.04
CA ILE A 3 20.22 -15.47 11.21
C ILE A 3 19.14 -15.85 12.20
N ILE A 4 19.43 -15.66 13.48
CA ILE A 4 18.46 -15.90 14.54
C ILE A 4 17.57 -14.67 14.56
N PHE A 5 16.33 -14.82 14.12
CA PHE A 5 15.25 -13.93 14.55
C PHE A 5 15.10 -14.17 16.06
N ASP A 6 15.78 -13.38 16.86
CA ASP A 6 15.58 -13.42 18.30
C ASP A 6 14.19 -12.84 18.56
N GLN A 7 13.20 -13.71 18.77
CA GLN A 7 11.85 -13.29 19.14
C GLN A 7 11.84 -12.45 20.42
N ARG A 8 12.85 -12.62 21.29
CA ARG A 8 13.09 -11.77 22.46
C ARG A 8 13.58 -10.38 22.06
N GLY A 9 14.29 -10.24 20.94
CA GLY A 9 14.68 -8.95 20.37
C GLY A 9 13.50 -8.18 19.76
N LEU A 10 12.45 -8.86 19.28
CA LEU A 10 11.20 -8.24 18.86
C LEU A 10 10.36 -7.73 20.05
N GLU A 11 10.62 -8.23 21.26
CA GLU A 11 10.00 -7.76 22.51
C GLU A 11 10.82 -6.68 23.21
N GLN A 12 12.05 -6.41 22.78
CA GLN A 12 12.97 -5.45 23.38
C GLN A 12 13.49 -4.46 22.34
N ASP A 13 12.63 -3.54 21.84
CA ASP A 13 13.12 -2.34 21.16
C ASP A 13 13.68 -1.37 22.21
N PRO A 14 15.01 -1.12 22.24
CA PRO A 14 15.62 -0.17 23.18
C PRO A 14 15.17 1.29 22.99
N LYS A 15 14.33 1.57 21.98
CA LYS A 15 13.82 2.91 21.64
C LYS A 15 12.32 3.04 21.69
N ALA A 16 11.57 1.95 21.87
CA ALA A 16 10.21 2.06 22.35
C ALA A 16 10.30 2.82 23.67
N ASN A 17 9.60 3.93 23.77
CA ASN A 17 9.54 4.87 24.87
C ASN A 17 9.91 4.18 26.21
N HIS A 18 11.17 4.29 26.66
CA HIS A 18 11.80 3.49 27.74
C HIS A 18 11.05 3.53 29.10
N ASN A 19 9.95 4.30 29.16
CA ASN A 19 9.11 4.45 30.35
C ASN A 19 7.76 3.71 30.26
N ARG A 20 7.47 2.98 29.14
CA ARG A 20 6.17 2.33 29.01
C ARG A 20 6.32 0.81 29.11
N SER A 21 5.60 0.19 30.07
CA SER A 21 5.52 -1.27 30.21
C SER A 21 4.92 -1.91 28.95
N PHE A 22 5.36 -3.13 28.64
CA PHE A 22 4.75 -3.93 27.59
C PHE A 22 3.28 -4.18 27.90
N GLN A 23 2.42 -3.90 26.91
CA GLN A 23 0.99 -4.21 26.97
C GLN A 23 0.52 -4.64 25.59
N ARG A 24 -0.24 -5.72 25.52
CA ARG A 24 -0.89 -6.21 24.31
C ARG A 24 -2.41 -6.04 24.43
N CYS A 25 -3.04 -5.69 23.31
CA CYS A 25 -4.49 -5.58 23.20
C CYS A 25 -5.17 -6.89 23.60
N THR A 26 -6.21 -6.80 24.41
CA THR A 26 -6.99 -7.96 24.86
C THR A 26 -7.81 -8.57 23.74
N LEU A 27 -8.22 -7.77 22.74
CA LEU A 27 -9.03 -8.22 21.61
C LEU A 27 -8.19 -8.61 20.38
N SER A 28 -7.04 -7.93 20.15
CA SER A 28 -6.19 -8.16 18.97
C SER A 28 -4.77 -8.57 19.35
N VAL A 29 -3.85 -8.57 18.39
CA VAL A 29 -2.44 -8.90 18.61
C VAL A 29 -1.50 -7.68 18.55
N LEU A 30 -2.07 -6.45 18.46
CA LEU A 30 -1.30 -5.21 18.55
C LEU A 30 -0.82 -4.96 19.96
N ASP A 31 0.35 -4.37 20.09
CA ASP A 31 0.98 -4.11 21.38
C ASP A 31 1.81 -2.81 21.36
N THR A 32 2.35 -2.44 22.50
CA THR A 32 3.18 -1.23 22.69
C THR A 32 4.51 -1.28 21.92
N ILE A 33 4.95 -2.45 21.45
CA ILE A 33 6.12 -2.58 20.56
C ILE A 33 5.72 -2.28 19.12
N ALA A 34 4.59 -2.84 18.69
CA ALA A 34 4.06 -2.60 17.34
C ALA A 34 3.76 -1.11 17.12
N ASP A 35 3.20 -0.44 18.13
CA ASP A 35 2.98 1.00 18.11
C ASP A 35 3.23 1.62 19.49
N PRO A 36 4.31 2.40 19.66
CA PRO A 36 4.57 3.10 20.91
C PRO A 36 3.46 4.09 21.34
N ASN A 37 2.63 4.52 20.39
CA ASN A 37 1.53 5.46 20.61
C ASN A 37 0.18 4.78 20.81
N ILE A 38 0.11 3.44 20.75
CA ILE A 38 -1.13 2.69 20.98
C ILE A 38 -1.71 3.01 22.34
N THR A 39 -3.00 3.24 22.42
CA THR A 39 -3.72 3.44 23.67
C THR A 39 -4.69 2.31 23.92
N PHE A 40 -5.00 2.08 25.19
CA PHE A 40 -5.93 1.03 25.61
C PHE A 40 -6.99 1.62 26.51
N ASP A 41 -8.20 1.10 26.40
CA ASP A 41 -9.29 1.42 27.31
C ASP A 41 -9.15 0.63 28.66
N LYS A 42 -10.15 0.77 29.55
CA LYS A 42 -10.17 0.08 30.85
C LYS A 42 -10.20 -1.45 30.74
N ASP A 43 -10.66 -1.99 29.62
CA ASP A 43 -10.76 -3.43 29.37
C ASP A 43 -9.53 -3.95 28.58
N GLY A 44 -8.55 -3.06 28.34
CA GLY A 44 -7.32 -3.38 27.63
C GLY A 44 -7.47 -3.47 26.10
N VAL A 45 -8.58 -3.00 25.54
CA VAL A 45 -8.81 -2.97 24.09
C VAL A 45 -8.15 -1.73 23.50
N CYS A 46 -7.43 -1.90 22.38
CA CYS A 46 -6.67 -0.80 21.77
C CYS A 46 -7.55 0.16 20.94
N ASN A 47 -7.06 1.40 20.78
CA ASN A 47 -7.69 2.45 19.97
C ASN A 47 -7.99 2.01 18.53
N TYR A 48 -7.16 1.14 17.93
CA TYR A 48 -7.36 0.64 16.57
C TYR A 48 -8.67 -0.10 16.39
N TYR A 49 -9.21 -0.73 17.43
CA TYR A 49 -10.54 -1.35 17.35
C TYR A 49 -11.64 -0.31 17.19
N GLN A 50 -11.58 0.78 17.96
CA GLN A 50 -12.55 1.87 17.82
C GLN A 50 -12.45 2.56 16.45
N GLU A 51 -11.25 2.75 15.95
CA GLU A 51 -10.99 3.29 14.62
C GLU A 51 -11.54 2.36 13.53
N TYR A 52 -11.34 1.03 13.70
CA TYR A 52 -11.91 0.02 12.79
C TYR A 52 -13.44 0.09 12.78
N LEU A 53 -14.09 0.10 13.93
CA LEU A 53 -15.57 0.17 14.03
C LEU A 53 -16.12 1.45 13.39
N ALA A 54 -15.44 2.58 13.61
CA ALA A 54 -15.85 3.86 13.01
C ALA A 54 -15.74 3.82 11.48
N ALA A 55 -14.65 3.26 10.96
CA ALA A 55 -14.43 3.10 9.53
C ALA A 55 -15.41 2.08 8.92
N GLU A 56 -15.63 0.93 9.58
CA GLU A 56 -16.61 -0.07 9.13
C GLU A 56 -18.01 0.54 9.04
N LYS A 57 -18.45 1.23 10.08
CA LYS A 57 -19.77 1.90 10.10
C LYS A 57 -19.94 2.94 8.98
N GLN A 58 -18.86 3.65 8.64
CA GLN A 58 -18.91 4.73 7.66
C GLN A 58 -18.79 4.24 6.22
N PHE A 59 -17.99 3.21 5.96
CA PHE A 59 -17.56 2.86 4.61
C PHE A 59 -17.94 1.45 4.17
N VAL A 60 -18.30 0.54 5.10
CA VAL A 60 -18.66 -0.83 4.75
C VAL A 60 -20.18 -0.98 4.71
N PHE A 61 -20.69 -1.37 3.55
CA PHE A 61 -22.11 -1.58 3.33
C PHE A 61 -22.34 -3.08 3.09
N LYS A 62 -23.15 -3.71 3.94
CA LYS A 62 -23.40 -5.17 3.88
C LYS A 62 -24.78 -5.50 3.35
N GLY A 63 -24.96 -6.71 2.82
CA GLY A 63 -26.25 -7.25 2.42
C GLY A 63 -26.96 -6.39 1.37
N LYS A 64 -28.17 -5.96 1.66
CA LYS A 64 -29.00 -5.14 0.75
C LYS A 64 -28.39 -3.77 0.48
N ASP A 65 -27.94 -3.08 1.54
CA ASP A 65 -27.36 -1.74 1.42
C ASP A 65 -26.09 -1.75 0.57
N GLY A 66 -25.27 -2.80 0.70
CA GLY A 66 -24.07 -3.00 -0.14
C GLY A 66 -24.42 -3.18 -1.61
N LYS A 67 -25.43 -4.00 -1.92
CA LYS A 67 -25.90 -4.20 -3.30
C LYS A 67 -26.44 -2.90 -3.90
N GLU A 68 -27.23 -2.16 -3.14
CA GLU A 68 -27.80 -0.87 -3.58
C GLU A 68 -26.68 0.17 -3.81
N LYS A 69 -25.73 0.28 -2.88
CA LYS A 69 -24.59 1.20 -3.01
C LYS A 69 -23.73 0.87 -4.21
N LEU A 70 -23.41 -0.41 -4.42
CA LEU A 70 -22.66 -0.88 -5.59
C LEU A 70 -23.41 -0.52 -6.88
N ALA A 71 -24.71 -0.85 -6.97
CA ALA A 71 -25.52 -0.56 -8.15
C ALA A 71 -25.59 0.94 -8.46
N GLN A 72 -25.74 1.79 -7.44
CA GLN A 72 -25.74 3.26 -7.60
C GLN A 72 -24.40 3.77 -8.18
N ASP A 73 -23.27 3.33 -7.61
CA ASP A 73 -21.96 3.77 -8.08
C ASP A 73 -21.65 3.23 -9.49
N ILE A 74 -22.02 1.99 -9.80
CA ILE A 74 -21.91 1.42 -11.15
C ILE A 74 -22.75 2.19 -12.17
N GLN A 75 -24.00 2.52 -11.82
CA GLN A 75 -24.87 3.32 -12.69
C GLN A 75 -24.29 4.72 -12.94
N LYS A 76 -23.77 5.36 -11.91
CA LYS A 76 -23.08 6.66 -11.98
C LYS A 76 -21.85 6.60 -12.93
N ILE A 77 -21.02 5.56 -12.79
CA ILE A 77 -19.87 5.33 -13.65
C ILE A 77 -20.32 5.17 -15.11
N LYS A 78 -21.24 4.25 -15.39
CA LYS A 78 -21.74 3.96 -16.75
C LYS A 78 -22.37 5.18 -17.42
N THR A 79 -23.16 5.95 -16.66
CA THR A 79 -23.81 7.17 -17.18
C THR A 79 -22.77 8.21 -17.58
N HIS A 80 -21.74 8.43 -16.75
CA HIS A 80 -20.69 9.40 -17.04
C HIS A 80 -19.77 8.98 -18.21
N SER A 81 -19.55 7.68 -18.38
CA SER A 81 -18.66 7.12 -19.39
C SER A 81 -19.33 6.74 -20.69
N LYS A 82 -20.63 7.04 -20.85
CA LYS A 82 -21.37 6.76 -22.09
C LYS A 82 -20.62 7.33 -23.29
N GLY A 83 -20.38 6.48 -24.29
CA GLY A 83 -19.64 6.83 -25.51
C GLY A 83 -18.12 6.92 -25.37
N LYS A 84 -17.56 6.65 -24.17
CA LYS A 84 -16.11 6.57 -23.96
C LYS A 84 -15.61 5.11 -24.10
N PRO A 85 -14.32 4.90 -24.44
CA PRO A 85 -13.76 3.56 -24.51
C PRO A 85 -13.68 2.85 -23.16
N TYR A 86 -13.43 3.59 -22.08
CA TYR A 86 -13.31 3.08 -20.72
C TYR A 86 -14.26 3.76 -19.74
N ASP A 87 -14.80 2.97 -18.82
CA ASP A 87 -15.70 3.44 -17.78
C ASP A 87 -14.94 3.92 -16.54
N CYS A 88 -13.87 3.22 -16.21
CA CYS A 88 -13.04 3.45 -15.03
C CYS A 88 -11.60 2.97 -15.26
N ILE A 89 -10.75 3.16 -14.27
CA ILE A 89 -9.38 2.66 -14.23
C ILE A 89 -9.18 1.79 -12.99
N ILE A 90 -8.49 0.66 -13.14
CA ILE A 90 -8.18 -0.29 -12.06
C ILE A 90 -6.68 -0.55 -12.07
N GLY A 91 -6.05 -0.54 -10.89
CA GLY A 91 -4.70 -1.03 -10.72
C GLY A 91 -4.66 -2.53 -10.46
N LEU A 92 -3.78 -3.26 -11.15
CA LEU A 92 -3.62 -4.70 -11.01
C LEU A 92 -2.18 -5.04 -10.62
N SER A 93 -2.02 -5.60 -9.42
CA SER A 93 -0.73 -6.10 -8.92
C SER A 93 -0.55 -7.62 -9.09
N GLY A 94 -1.62 -8.34 -9.42
CA GLY A 94 -1.67 -9.81 -9.38
C GLY A 94 -2.02 -10.35 -7.98
N GLY A 95 -2.17 -9.49 -6.98
CA GLY A 95 -2.62 -9.82 -5.63
C GLY A 95 -4.12 -10.13 -5.56
N VAL A 96 -4.56 -10.71 -4.44
CA VAL A 96 -5.95 -11.16 -4.23
C VAL A 96 -6.96 -10.04 -4.47
N ASP A 97 -6.78 -8.91 -3.77
CA ASP A 97 -7.74 -7.81 -3.75
C ASP A 97 -7.91 -7.17 -5.15
N SER A 98 -6.81 -6.89 -5.83
CA SER A 98 -6.83 -6.27 -7.16
C SER A 98 -7.39 -7.20 -8.24
N THR A 99 -7.11 -8.50 -8.13
CA THR A 99 -7.64 -9.54 -9.04
C THR A 99 -9.15 -9.70 -8.84
N TYR A 100 -9.60 -9.78 -7.59
CA TYR A 100 -11.03 -9.90 -7.29
C TYR A 100 -11.79 -8.63 -7.70
N LEU A 101 -11.20 -7.44 -7.53
CA LEU A 101 -11.79 -6.20 -8.02
C LEU A 101 -12.00 -6.23 -9.55
N CYS A 102 -11.05 -6.77 -10.31
CA CYS A 102 -11.23 -6.95 -11.76
C CYS A 102 -12.38 -7.91 -12.08
N LEU A 103 -12.50 -9.03 -11.35
CA LEU A 103 -13.62 -9.96 -11.50
C LEU A 103 -14.96 -9.28 -11.20
N LEU A 104 -15.04 -8.55 -10.09
CA LEU A 104 -16.25 -7.80 -9.72
C LEU A 104 -16.61 -6.74 -10.77
N ALA A 105 -15.64 -6.02 -11.31
CA ALA A 105 -15.86 -5.05 -12.39
C ALA A 105 -16.44 -5.71 -13.66
N LYS A 106 -15.98 -6.92 -14.00
CA LYS A 106 -16.52 -7.71 -15.12
C LYS A 106 -17.97 -8.10 -14.88
N GLU A 107 -18.30 -8.59 -13.69
CA GLU A 107 -19.66 -8.96 -13.31
C GLU A 107 -20.62 -7.77 -13.37
N GLN A 108 -20.13 -6.59 -13.02
CA GLN A 108 -20.91 -5.35 -13.13
C GLN A 108 -20.98 -4.82 -14.56
N GLY A 109 -20.38 -5.50 -15.55
CA GLY A 109 -20.38 -5.10 -16.95
C GLY A 109 -19.67 -3.78 -17.20
N LEU A 110 -18.62 -3.47 -16.44
CA LEU A 110 -17.76 -2.32 -16.64
C LEU A 110 -16.64 -2.64 -17.68
N ARG A 111 -16.13 -1.60 -18.31
CA ARG A 111 -15.01 -1.63 -19.24
C ARG A 111 -13.84 -0.86 -18.63
N PRO A 112 -13.09 -1.43 -17.68
CA PRO A 112 -11.97 -0.75 -17.08
C PRO A 112 -10.78 -0.69 -18.04
N LEU A 113 -9.99 0.39 -17.97
CA LEU A 113 -8.58 0.32 -18.30
C LEU A 113 -7.84 -0.28 -17.11
N VAL A 114 -7.26 -1.44 -17.27
CA VAL A 114 -6.42 -2.04 -16.25
C VAL A 114 -5.00 -1.51 -16.37
N VAL A 115 -4.41 -1.07 -15.26
CA VAL A 115 -3.06 -0.51 -15.21
C VAL A 115 -2.17 -1.37 -14.33
N HIS A 116 -1.06 -1.82 -14.88
CA HIS A 116 0.01 -2.48 -14.16
C HIS A 116 1.27 -1.63 -14.19
N CYS A 117 2.00 -1.58 -13.08
CA CYS A 117 3.28 -0.91 -12.99
C CYS A 117 4.35 -1.95 -12.67
N ASP A 118 5.14 -2.32 -13.67
CA ASP A 118 6.23 -3.28 -13.51
C ASP A 118 7.49 -2.54 -13.03
N ASN A 119 7.86 -2.83 -11.80
CA ASN A 119 9.04 -2.27 -11.14
C ASN A 119 10.24 -3.23 -11.11
N GLY A 120 10.15 -4.35 -11.85
CA GLY A 120 11.19 -5.36 -11.94
C GLY A 120 11.27 -6.33 -10.75
N TRP A 121 10.30 -6.31 -9.83
CA TRP A 121 10.28 -7.18 -8.65
C TRP A 121 9.14 -8.22 -8.64
N ASN A 122 8.34 -8.26 -9.69
CA ASN A 122 7.25 -9.21 -9.79
C ASN A 122 7.78 -10.66 -9.76
N SER A 123 7.15 -11.50 -8.98
CA SER A 123 7.37 -12.94 -9.06
C SER A 123 6.76 -13.51 -10.36
N GLU A 124 7.23 -14.67 -10.80
CA GLU A 124 6.64 -15.37 -11.96
C GLU A 124 5.15 -15.66 -11.74
N LEU A 125 4.76 -16.00 -10.50
CA LEU A 125 3.36 -16.22 -10.14
C LEU A 125 2.53 -14.95 -10.27
N ALA A 126 3.06 -13.80 -9.88
CA ALA A 126 2.34 -12.54 -10.04
C ALA A 126 2.13 -12.18 -11.52
N GLN A 127 3.14 -12.39 -12.36
CA GLN A 127 3.02 -12.20 -13.81
C GLN A 127 1.97 -13.13 -14.42
N HIS A 128 2.00 -14.43 -14.03
CA HIS A 128 0.98 -15.39 -14.42
C HIS A 128 -0.43 -14.93 -14.01
N ASN A 129 -0.60 -14.51 -12.76
CA ASN A 129 -1.88 -14.08 -12.22
C ASN A 129 -2.43 -12.84 -12.96
N ILE A 130 -1.57 -11.88 -13.31
CA ILE A 130 -1.94 -10.72 -14.12
C ILE A 130 -2.39 -11.17 -15.51
N GLU A 131 -1.58 -12.00 -16.18
CA GLU A 131 -1.88 -12.49 -17.52
C GLU A 131 -3.22 -13.26 -17.57
N GLN A 132 -3.44 -14.20 -16.65
CA GLN A 132 -4.67 -14.97 -16.58
C GLN A 132 -5.89 -14.09 -16.31
N THR A 133 -5.76 -13.12 -15.37
CA THR A 133 -6.81 -12.16 -15.09
C THR A 133 -7.23 -11.40 -16.34
N ILE A 134 -6.28 -10.82 -17.04
CA ILE A 134 -6.55 -10.04 -18.26
C ILE A 134 -7.13 -10.90 -19.38
N LYS A 135 -6.54 -12.06 -19.63
CA LYS A 135 -6.98 -12.99 -20.68
C LYS A 135 -8.41 -13.47 -20.46
N ARG A 136 -8.74 -13.89 -19.23
CA ARG A 136 -10.07 -14.45 -18.93
C ARG A 136 -11.16 -13.39 -18.87
N LEU A 137 -10.83 -12.19 -18.40
CA LEU A 137 -11.79 -11.10 -18.29
C LEU A 137 -11.92 -10.30 -19.60
N GLY A 138 -10.95 -10.39 -20.52
CA GLY A 138 -10.94 -9.67 -21.78
C GLY A 138 -10.81 -8.16 -21.59
N PHE A 139 -10.01 -7.72 -20.61
CA PHE A 139 -9.78 -6.30 -20.36
C PHE A 139 -8.53 -5.79 -21.07
N ASP A 140 -8.51 -4.50 -21.41
CA ASP A 140 -7.32 -3.84 -21.90
C ASP A 140 -6.34 -3.57 -20.76
N LEU A 141 -5.09 -3.99 -20.94
CA LEU A 141 -3.99 -3.77 -20.00
C LEU A 141 -3.05 -2.70 -20.52
N PHE A 142 -2.78 -1.71 -19.69
CA PHE A 142 -1.66 -0.79 -19.85
C PHE A 142 -0.56 -1.13 -18.84
N THR A 143 0.59 -1.60 -19.32
CA THR A 143 1.76 -1.85 -18.48
C THR A 143 2.76 -0.70 -18.60
N TYR A 144 3.12 -0.11 -17.49
CA TYR A 144 4.25 0.81 -17.37
C TYR A 144 5.45 0.06 -16.81
N VAL A 145 6.48 -0.10 -17.61
CA VAL A 145 7.74 -0.71 -17.18
C VAL A 145 8.68 0.39 -16.69
N ILE A 146 9.00 0.37 -15.39
CA ILE A 146 9.95 1.32 -14.82
C ILE A 146 11.36 0.95 -15.26
N ASN A 147 12.16 1.94 -15.67
CA ASN A 147 13.57 1.71 -15.95
C ASN A 147 14.28 1.19 -14.69
N TRP A 148 14.80 -0.03 -14.76
CA TRP A 148 15.39 -0.70 -13.62
C TRP A 148 16.58 0.05 -13.02
N GLU A 149 17.46 0.62 -13.83
CA GLU A 149 18.65 1.33 -13.34
C GLU A 149 18.26 2.57 -12.52
N GLU A 150 17.25 3.31 -12.96
CA GLU A 150 16.73 4.47 -12.22
C GLU A 150 16.01 4.02 -10.94
N PHE A 151 15.22 2.96 -11.01
CA PHE A 151 14.48 2.46 -9.85
C PHE A 151 15.38 1.85 -8.79
N ARG A 152 16.36 1.05 -9.23
CA ARG A 152 17.41 0.50 -8.36
C ARG A 152 18.14 1.60 -7.60
N GLU A 153 18.52 2.66 -8.28
CA GLU A 153 19.23 3.81 -7.69
C GLU A 153 18.40 4.50 -6.63
N LEU A 154 17.11 4.75 -6.92
CA LEU A 154 16.18 5.32 -5.95
C LEU A 154 15.98 4.40 -4.73
N GLN A 155 15.81 3.10 -4.94
CA GLN A 155 15.69 2.15 -3.83
C GLN A 155 16.96 2.07 -2.99
N LEU A 156 18.13 2.09 -3.61
CA LEU A 156 19.42 2.15 -2.90
C LEU A 156 19.56 3.42 -2.07
N SER A 157 19.09 4.57 -2.59
CA SER A 157 19.13 5.82 -1.82
C SER A 157 18.24 5.73 -0.58
N TYR A 158 17.05 5.10 -0.68
CA TYR A 158 16.15 4.85 0.46
C TYR A 158 16.75 3.87 1.47
N LEU A 159 17.35 2.78 1.01
CA LEU A 159 18.06 1.83 1.88
C LEU A 159 19.18 2.52 2.68
N LYS A 160 19.99 3.34 2.02
CA LYS A 160 21.06 4.13 2.64
C LYS A 160 20.52 5.25 3.54
N ALA A 161 19.37 5.84 3.21
CA ALA A 161 18.70 6.81 4.05
C ALA A 161 18.17 6.18 5.33
N SER A 162 17.99 4.85 5.35
CA SER A 162 17.55 4.11 6.53
C SER A 162 16.18 4.56 7.08
N VAL A 163 15.27 4.94 6.18
CA VAL A 163 13.87 5.28 6.51
C VAL A 163 13.01 4.03 6.51
N VAL A 164 11.92 4.07 7.30
CA VAL A 164 11.07 2.87 7.46
C VAL A 164 10.38 2.48 6.16
N ASP A 165 9.74 3.41 5.48
CA ASP A 165 8.85 3.08 4.36
C ASP A 165 9.56 3.18 3.00
N ILE A 166 10.26 2.11 2.63
CA ILE A 166 10.94 2.01 1.33
C ILE A 166 9.95 1.75 0.19
N GLU A 167 8.76 1.22 0.49
CA GLU A 167 7.68 0.96 -0.48
C GLU A 167 7.06 2.25 -1.06
N VAL A 168 7.36 3.41 -0.47
CA VAL A 168 6.96 4.72 -1.01
C VAL A 168 7.27 4.83 -2.51
N LEU A 169 8.40 4.33 -2.97
CA LEU A 169 8.82 4.44 -4.38
C LEU A 169 7.89 3.69 -5.33
N THR A 170 7.54 2.45 -4.99
CA THR A 170 6.62 1.63 -5.78
C THR A 170 5.23 2.25 -5.84
N ASP A 171 4.69 2.62 -4.68
CA ASP A 171 3.35 3.18 -4.56
C ASP A 171 3.26 4.56 -5.24
N HIS A 172 4.31 5.38 -5.11
CA HIS A 172 4.41 6.68 -5.78
C HIS A 172 4.39 6.54 -7.30
N ALA A 173 5.22 5.63 -7.83
CA ALA A 173 5.28 5.36 -9.26
C ALA A 173 3.93 4.86 -9.78
N PHE A 174 3.32 3.92 -9.09
CA PHE A 174 1.99 3.40 -9.43
C PHE A 174 0.93 4.52 -9.46
N MET A 175 0.87 5.34 -8.41
CA MET A 175 -0.04 6.50 -8.37
C MET A 175 0.21 7.46 -9.52
N ALA A 176 1.47 7.80 -9.81
CA ALA A 176 1.83 8.70 -10.89
C ALA A 176 1.37 8.18 -12.26
N VAL A 177 1.59 6.88 -12.52
CA VAL A 177 1.15 6.23 -13.76
C VAL A 177 -0.38 6.22 -13.85
N LEU A 178 -1.07 5.87 -12.77
CA LEU A 178 -2.53 5.82 -12.73
C LEU A 178 -3.15 7.20 -13.01
N TYR A 179 -2.65 8.26 -12.34
CA TYR A 179 -3.10 9.64 -12.58
C TYR A 179 -2.83 10.10 -14.02
N GLU A 180 -1.66 9.76 -14.57
CA GLU A 180 -1.31 10.13 -15.94
C GLU A 180 -2.20 9.41 -16.97
N GLN A 181 -2.52 8.12 -16.75
CA GLN A 181 -3.44 7.39 -17.63
C GLN A 181 -4.87 7.92 -17.51
N ALA A 182 -5.33 8.22 -16.31
CA ALA A 182 -6.63 8.86 -16.08
C ALA A 182 -6.72 10.22 -16.80
N ARG A 183 -5.68 11.06 -16.68
CA ARG A 183 -5.59 12.34 -17.35
C ARG A 183 -5.63 12.21 -18.89
N LYS A 184 -4.76 11.36 -19.45
CA LYS A 184 -4.66 11.17 -20.91
C LYS A 184 -5.95 10.68 -21.54
N ARG A 185 -6.69 9.81 -20.87
CA ARG A 185 -7.92 9.19 -21.36
C ARG A 185 -9.20 9.84 -20.82
N LYS A 186 -9.05 10.91 -20.01
CA LYS A 186 -10.18 11.62 -19.37
C LYS A 186 -11.09 10.68 -18.57
N ILE A 187 -10.48 9.70 -17.88
CA ILE A 187 -11.18 8.75 -17.01
C ILE A 187 -11.35 9.39 -15.64
N LYS A 188 -12.59 9.51 -15.19
CA LYS A 188 -12.94 10.14 -13.91
C LYS A 188 -12.88 9.17 -12.73
N TYR A 189 -13.26 7.91 -12.92
CA TYR A 189 -13.42 6.98 -11.82
C TYR A 189 -12.25 6.02 -11.70
N VAL A 190 -11.72 5.90 -10.48
CA VAL A 190 -10.72 4.92 -10.09
C VAL A 190 -11.41 3.91 -9.19
N LEU A 191 -11.37 2.63 -9.55
CA LEU A 191 -11.76 1.58 -8.65
C LEU A 191 -10.52 1.09 -7.90
N ALA A 192 -10.56 1.16 -6.58
CA ALA A 192 -9.44 0.75 -5.71
C ALA A 192 -9.73 -0.59 -5.04
N GLY A 193 -8.72 -1.46 -5.02
CA GLY A 193 -8.78 -2.79 -4.39
C GLY A 193 -8.58 -2.77 -2.88
N MET A 194 -8.42 -1.61 -2.27
CA MET A 194 -8.37 -1.48 -0.81
C MET A 194 -9.69 -1.92 -0.18
N ASN A 195 -9.64 -2.39 1.07
CA ASN A 195 -10.87 -2.65 1.83
C ASN A 195 -10.64 -2.45 3.33
N ILE A 196 -11.69 -2.04 4.03
CA ILE A 196 -11.65 -1.81 5.49
C ILE A 196 -11.46 -3.13 6.24
N VAL A 197 -12.06 -4.20 5.76
CA VAL A 197 -12.15 -5.49 6.45
C VAL A 197 -10.77 -6.11 6.71
N THR A 198 -9.82 -5.95 5.78
CA THR A 198 -8.48 -6.56 5.89
C THR A 198 -7.33 -5.57 5.99
N GLU A 199 -7.56 -4.24 5.82
CA GLU A 199 -6.48 -3.27 5.65
C GLU A 199 -6.63 -1.97 6.45
N GLN A 200 -7.67 -1.85 7.31
CA GLN A 200 -7.91 -0.63 8.10
C GLN A 200 -6.80 -0.34 9.10
N VAL A 201 -6.31 -1.37 9.78
CA VAL A 201 -5.28 -1.22 10.81
C VAL A 201 -3.91 -1.08 10.16
N LEU A 202 -3.32 0.11 10.33
CA LEU A 202 -1.95 0.38 9.88
C LEU A 202 -1.35 1.48 10.75
N PRO A 203 -0.44 1.17 11.69
CA PRO A 203 0.24 2.17 12.51
C PRO A 203 0.93 3.23 11.68
N SER A 204 0.65 4.50 11.98
CA SER A 204 1.08 5.63 11.14
C SER A 204 2.60 5.77 11.00
N HIS A 205 3.37 5.33 12.01
CA HIS A 205 4.83 5.37 11.98
C HIS A 205 5.48 4.24 11.16
N TRP A 206 4.67 3.29 10.61
CA TRP A 206 5.15 2.26 9.69
C TRP A 206 5.15 2.71 8.24
N VAL A 207 4.46 3.80 7.94
CA VAL A 207 4.21 4.25 6.57
C VAL A 207 4.49 5.74 6.40
N TYR A 208 4.74 6.14 5.16
CA TYR A 208 4.92 7.53 4.79
C TYR A 208 4.02 7.91 3.60
N SER A 209 3.86 9.22 3.39
CA SER A 209 3.02 9.76 2.30
C SER A 209 3.52 9.31 0.92
N LYS A 210 2.73 8.51 0.23
CA LYS A 210 3.05 7.98 -1.11
C LYS A 210 3.06 9.06 -2.19
N GLY A 211 2.45 10.21 -1.94
CA GLY A 211 2.39 11.32 -2.89
C GLY A 211 3.51 12.35 -2.76
N ASP A 212 4.48 12.15 -1.87
CA ASP A 212 5.53 13.15 -1.57
C ASP A 212 6.76 12.99 -2.47
N ALA A 213 6.70 13.55 -3.67
CA ALA A 213 7.84 13.58 -4.58
C ALA A 213 9.02 14.44 -4.08
N ILE A 214 8.80 15.39 -3.15
CA ILE A 214 9.86 16.24 -2.60
C ILE A 214 10.76 15.40 -1.72
N ASN A 215 10.16 14.58 -0.83
CA ASN A 215 10.90 13.67 0.04
C ASN A 215 11.74 12.67 -0.78
N ILE A 216 11.16 12.07 -1.82
CA ILE A 216 11.89 11.16 -2.71
C ILE A 216 13.11 11.85 -3.33
N LYS A 217 12.91 13.05 -3.83
CA LYS A 217 14.00 13.82 -4.48
C LYS A 217 15.09 14.24 -3.52
N ASP A 218 14.75 14.58 -2.28
CA ASP A 218 15.74 14.97 -1.28
C ASP A 218 16.56 13.77 -0.78
N ILE A 219 15.90 12.64 -0.55
CA ILE A 219 16.59 11.37 -0.21
C ILE A 219 17.57 10.99 -1.34
N GLN A 220 17.13 11.07 -2.60
CA GLN A 220 18.04 10.79 -3.74
C GLN A 220 19.22 11.76 -3.80
N ARG A 221 19.03 13.05 -3.54
CA ARG A 221 20.14 14.03 -3.52
C ARG A 221 21.16 13.73 -2.45
N ARG A 222 20.74 13.27 -1.27
CA ARG A 222 21.63 13.05 -0.12
C ARG A 222 22.30 11.68 -0.11
N PHE A 223 21.63 10.65 -0.65
CA PHE A 223 22.07 9.25 -0.54
C PHE A 223 22.25 8.53 -1.88
N GLY A 224 21.81 9.14 -2.97
CA GLY A 224 21.96 8.57 -4.31
C GLY A 224 23.39 8.68 -4.83
N ASN A 225 23.76 7.74 -5.70
CA ASN A 225 25.08 7.75 -6.35
C ASN A 225 25.07 8.58 -7.65
N ILE A 226 23.89 8.82 -8.24
CA ILE A 226 23.75 9.64 -9.45
C ILE A 226 22.90 10.88 -9.15
N PRO A 227 23.17 11.99 -9.86
CA PRO A 227 22.38 13.21 -9.65
C PRO A 227 20.94 13.03 -10.08
N LEU A 228 20.00 13.70 -9.40
CA LEU A 228 18.57 13.62 -9.67
C LEU A 228 18.22 13.89 -11.14
N ARG A 229 18.98 14.73 -11.85
CA ARG A 229 18.80 15.03 -13.29
C ARG A 229 19.01 13.82 -14.20
N SER A 230 19.66 12.77 -13.71
CA SER A 230 19.86 11.51 -14.44
C SER A 230 18.67 10.55 -14.31
N ILE A 231 17.78 10.78 -13.35
CA ILE A 231 16.51 10.07 -13.20
C ILE A 231 15.50 10.72 -14.14
N LYS A 232 15.27 10.14 -15.32
CA LYS A 232 14.48 10.74 -16.41
C LYS A 232 13.12 10.08 -16.60
N THR A 233 13.04 8.78 -16.37
CA THR A 233 11.85 7.96 -16.72
C THR A 233 11.06 7.53 -15.50
N PHE A 234 11.62 7.62 -14.28
CA PHE A 234 10.84 7.32 -13.08
C PHE A 234 9.62 8.26 -13.00
N PRO A 235 8.40 7.70 -12.88
CA PRO A 235 7.18 8.48 -12.96
C PRO A 235 6.92 9.26 -11.67
N PHE A 236 7.46 10.44 -11.56
CA PHE A 236 7.14 11.35 -10.46
C PHE A 236 5.72 11.89 -10.60
N LEU A 237 4.92 11.78 -9.55
CA LEU A 237 3.61 12.41 -9.47
C LEU A 237 3.78 13.92 -9.37
N ASN A 238 3.66 14.61 -10.50
CA ASN A 238 3.79 16.06 -10.51
C ASN A 238 2.50 16.75 -10.04
N TYR A 239 2.69 17.93 -9.45
CA TYR A 239 1.62 18.73 -8.89
C TYR A 239 0.54 19.11 -9.92
N THR A 240 0.94 19.41 -11.15
CA THR A 240 0.00 19.82 -12.21
C THR A 240 -0.91 18.68 -12.65
N THR A 241 -0.37 17.48 -12.83
CA THR A 241 -1.17 16.28 -13.15
C THR A 241 -2.15 15.97 -12.00
N LYS A 242 -1.66 15.97 -10.76
CA LYS A 242 -2.52 15.74 -9.59
C LYS A 242 -3.66 16.76 -9.53
N ARG A 243 -3.34 18.04 -9.66
CA ARG A 243 -4.33 19.11 -9.62
C ARG A 243 -5.34 19.02 -10.77
N TYR A 244 -4.89 18.74 -11.98
CA TYR A 244 -5.80 18.50 -13.11
C TYR A 244 -6.78 17.35 -12.82
N CYS A 245 -6.29 16.22 -12.34
CA CYS A 245 -7.15 15.09 -12.01
C CYS A 245 -8.15 15.40 -10.88
N THR A 246 -7.73 16.13 -9.84
CA THR A 246 -8.60 16.43 -8.70
C THR A 246 -9.58 17.58 -8.97
N GLU A 247 -9.14 18.66 -9.61
CA GLU A 247 -9.94 19.86 -9.75
C GLU A 247 -10.70 19.94 -11.09
N VAL A 248 -10.10 19.46 -12.19
CA VAL A 248 -10.71 19.53 -13.52
C VAL A 248 -11.47 18.25 -13.86
N LEU A 249 -10.82 17.09 -13.78
CA LEU A 249 -11.50 15.80 -13.99
C LEU A 249 -12.45 15.46 -12.85
N LYS A 250 -12.26 16.07 -11.67
CA LYS A 250 -12.97 15.69 -10.44
C LYS A 250 -12.90 14.19 -10.23
N MET A 251 -11.67 13.66 -10.32
CA MET A 251 -11.41 12.23 -10.17
C MET A 251 -11.93 11.72 -8.84
N GLU A 252 -12.60 10.60 -8.89
CA GLU A 252 -13.30 9.99 -7.75
C GLU A 252 -12.82 8.55 -7.57
N VAL A 253 -12.41 8.23 -6.35
CA VAL A 253 -12.00 6.87 -5.97
C VAL A 253 -13.19 6.17 -5.34
N ILE A 254 -13.54 5.03 -5.88
CA ILE A 254 -14.60 4.15 -5.38
C ILE A 254 -13.93 2.87 -4.90
N VAL A 255 -14.41 2.34 -3.77
CA VAL A 255 -13.85 1.13 -3.11
C VAL A 255 -14.92 0.03 -3.07
N PRO A 256 -15.17 -0.67 -4.20
CA PRO A 256 -16.31 -1.60 -4.32
C PRO A 256 -16.20 -2.80 -3.37
N LEU A 257 -14.99 -3.16 -2.93
CA LEU A 257 -14.78 -4.28 -2.00
C LEU A 257 -15.42 -4.03 -0.62
N ASN A 258 -15.68 -2.77 -0.28
CA ASN A 258 -16.44 -2.40 0.93
C ASN A 258 -17.97 -2.57 0.78
N TYR A 259 -18.45 -2.91 -0.40
CA TYR A 259 -19.89 -3.05 -0.71
C TYR A 259 -20.33 -4.49 -0.91
N VAL A 260 -19.38 -5.42 -0.83
CA VAL A 260 -19.62 -6.87 -0.94
C VAL A 260 -19.31 -7.56 0.39
N ASN A 261 -19.82 -8.78 0.57
CA ASN A 261 -19.41 -9.61 1.69
C ASN A 261 -17.99 -10.12 1.42
N TYR A 262 -16.99 -9.36 1.90
CA TYR A 262 -15.59 -9.66 1.66
C TYR A 262 -15.07 -10.61 2.75
N VAL A 263 -14.94 -11.90 2.41
CA VAL A 263 -14.26 -12.92 3.22
C VAL A 263 -13.00 -13.34 2.47
N TYR A 264 -11.83 -13.12 3.07
CA TYR A 264 -10.54 -13.26 2.38
C TYR A 264 -10.32 -14.64 1.74
N ASP A 265 -10.64 -15.70 2.47
CA ASP A 265 -10.46 -17.08 1.97
C ASP A 265 -11.47 -17.42 0.86
N ASP A 266 -12.72 -16.99 0.98
CA ASP A 266 -13.74 -17.21 -0.06
C ASP A 266 -13.33 -16.49 -1.36
N VAL A 267 -12.81 -15.28 -1.25
CA VAL A 267 -12.31 -14.49 -2.39
C VAL A 267 -11.14 -15.21 -3.06
N ARG A 268 -10.20 -15.74 -2.28
CA ARG A 268 -9.07 -16.53 -2.80
C ARG A 268 -9.52 -17.75 -3.58
N GLU A 269 -10.39 -18.55 -2.99
CA GLU A 269 -10.90 -19.76 -3.67
C GLU A 269 -11.67 -19.40 -4.93
N ARG A 270 -12.42 -18.31 -4.91
CA ARG A 270 -13.17 -17.84 -6.06
C ARG A 270 -12.27 -17.44 -7.23
N ILE A 271 -11.25 -16.60 -6.99
CA ILE A 271 -10.33 -16.18 -8.06
C ILE A 271 -9.47 -17.35 -8.58
N LYS A 272 -9.14 -18.34 -7.74
CA LYS A 272 -8.50 -19.60 -8.19
C LYS A 272 -9.39 -20.33 -9.19
N ALA A 273 -10.65 -20.54 -8.83
CA ALA A 273 -11.58 -21.29 -9.66
C ALA A 273 -11.93 -20.58 -10.98
N GLU A 274 -12.17 -19.27 -10.94
CA GLU A 274 -12.66 -18.51 -12.10
C GLU A 274 -11.53 -17.96 -12.99
N LEU A 275 -10.39 -17.60 -12.40
CA LEU A 275 -9.32 -16.88 -13.10
C LEU A 275 -8.01 -17.67 -13.24
N ASP A 276 -7.93 -18.93 -12.78
CA ASP A 276 -6.68 -19.69 -12.72
C ASP A 276 -5.57 -18.95 -11.95
N TRP A 277 -6.02 -18.18 -10.95
CA TRP A 277 -5.11 -17.46 -10.07
C TRP A 277 -4.37 -18.46 -9.19
N ARG A 278 -3.06 -18.28 -9.07
CA ARG A 278 -2.20 -19.16 -8.27
C ARG A 278 -1.76 -18.46 -6.99
N ASP A 279 -1.89 -19.22 -5.88
CA ASP A 279 -1.46 -18.74 -4.58
C ASP A 279 0.07 -18.68 -4.50
N TYR A 280 0.58 -17.59 -3.97
CA TYR A 280 2.01 -17.39 -3.74
C TYR A 280 2.42 -17.57 -2.26
N GLY A 281 1.52 -18.10 -1.40
CA GLY A 281 1.84 -18.57 -0.05
C GLY A 281 1.84 -17.53 1.06
N GLY A 282 1.56 -16.26 0.76
CA GLY A 282 1.51 -15.19 1.78
C GLY A 282 1.01 -13.86 1.27
N LYS A 283 0.58 -12.98 2.16
CA LYS A 283 0.15 -11.62 1.77
C LYS A 283 1.34 -10.83 1.23
N HIS A 284 1.18 -10.19 0.06
CA HIS A 284 2.20 -9.41 -0.64
C HIS A 284 3.40 -10.20 -1.19
N TYR A 285 3.28 -11.54 -1.32
CA TYR A 285 4.32 -12.37 -1.92
C TYR A 285 4.32 -12.33 -3.46
N GLU A 286 3.43 -11.54 -4.06
CA GLU A 286 3.46 -11.20 -5.49
C GLU A 286 4.75 -10.48 -5.91
N SER A 287 5.39 -9.76 -5.00
CA SER A 287 6.66 -9.05 -5.22
C SER A 287 7.76 -9.65 -4.35
N VAL A 288 8.87 -10.08 -4.98
CA VAL A 288 10.06 -10.58 -4.26
C VAL A 288 10.61 -9.52 -3.31
N TRP A 289 10.65 -8.25 -3.75
CA TRP A 289 11.09 -7.15 -2.91
C TRP A 289 10.16 -6.95 -1.71
N THR A 290 8.85 -6.90 -1.94
CA THR A 290 7.88 -6.62 -0.88
C THR A 290 7.89 -7.71 0.19
N ARG A 291 7.93 -8.99 -0.21
CA ARG A 291 8.02 -10.08 0.76
C ARG A 291 9.33 -10.04 1.55
N PHE A 292 10.47 -9.77 0.88
CA PHE A 292 11.77 -9.64 1.53
C PHE A 292 11.83 -8.43 2.48
N TYR A 293 11.30 -7.29 2.05
CA TYR A 293 11.23 -6.09 2.87
C TYR A 293 10.34 -6.30 4.10
N GLN A 294 9.13 -6.81 3.92
CA GLN A 294 8.18 -6.99 5.01
C GLN A 294 8.52 -8.18 5.94
N GLY A 295 9.08 -9.25 5.38
CA GLY A 295 9.43 -10.44 6.15
C GLY A 295 10.80 -10.38 6.82
N TYR A 296 11.75 -9.60 6.28
CA TYR A 296 13.11 -9.54 6.80
C TYR A 296 13.55 -8.12 7.20
N ILE A 297 13.52 -7.14 6.29
CA ILE A 297 14.07 -5.80 6.60
C ILE A 297 13.27 -5.13 7.72
N LEU A 298 11.95 -5.13 7.65
CA LEU A 298 11.12 -4.51 8.68
C LEU A 298 11.30 -5.15 10.06
N PRO A 299 11.24 -6.49 10.22
CA PRO A 299 11.50 -7.10 11.51
C PRO A 299 12.94 -6.92 12.01
N ALA A 300 13.92 -7.19 11.17
CA ALA A 300 15.32 -7.22 11.60
C ALA A 300 15.93 -5.84 11.86
N LYS A 301 15.50 -4.81 11.12
CA LYS A 301 16.05 -3.45 11.22
C LYS A 301 15.17 -2.49 11.99
N PHE A 302 13.85 -2.58 11.78
CA PHE A 302 12.90 -1.59 12.31
C PHE A 302 12.02 -2.15 13.42
N HIS A 303 12.14 -3.44 13.77
CA HIS A 303 11.35 -4.15 14.77
C HIS A 303 9.84 -4.09 14.50
N ILE A 304 9.47 -4.08 13.22
CA ILE A 304 8.09 -4.02 12.74
C ILE A 304 7.69 -5.37 12.16
N ASP A 305 6.71 -6.03 12.76
CA ASP A 305 6.05 -7.20 12.19
C ASP A 305 4.68 -6.81 11.62
N LYS A 306 4.61 -6.63 10.30
CA LYS A 306 3.36 -6.25 9.61
C LYS A 306 2.23 -7.27 9.76
N ARG A 307 2.54 -8.53 10.11
CA ARG A 307 1.51 -9.53 10.38
C ARG A 307 0.60 -9.10 11.52
N LYS A 308 1.11 -8.38 12.52
CA LYS A 308 0.29 -7.88 13.65
C LYS A 308 -0.87 -7.00 13.18
N ALA A 309 -0.64 -6.11 12.22
CA ALA A 309 -1.71 -5.28 11.65
C ALA A 309 -2.70 -6.12 10.82
N HIS A 310 -2.19 -6.99 9.93
CA HIS A 310 -3.04 -7.83 9.10
C HIS A 310 -3.93 -8.77 9.93
N LEU A 311 -3.33 -9.51 10.88
CA LEU A 311 -4.05 -10.42 11.74
C LEU A 311 -5.07 -9.69 12.63
N SER A 312 -4.75 -8.49 13.10
CA SER A 312 -5.69 -7.67 13.86
C SER A 312 -6.90 -7.23 13.04
N ASN A 313 -6.72 -6.92 11.76
CA ASN A 313 -7.85 -6.66 10.84
C ASN A 313 -8.75 -7.90 10.70
N LEU A 314 -8.17 -9.10 10.53
CA LEU A 314 -8.94 -10.34 10.41
C LEU A 314 -9.70 -10.65 11.72
N ILE A 315 -9.10 -10.36 12.88
CA ILE A 315 -9.78 -10.49 14.17
C ILE A 315 -10.94 -9.50 14.28
N PHE A 316 -10.72 -8.23 13.97
CA PHE A 316 -11.75 -7.19 14.07
C PHE A 316 -12.92 -7.43 13.12
N SER A 317 -12.66 -8.02 11.96
CA SER A 317 -13.70 -8.40 10.99
C SER A 317 -14.35 -9.77 11.25
N GLY A 318 -13.94 -10.46 12.32
CA GLY A 318 -14.48 -11.78 12.68
C GLY A 318 -14.04 -12.94 11.79
N GLN A 319 -12.99 -12.76 10.99
CA GLN A 319 -12.48 -13.78 10.07
C GLN A 319 -11.39 -14.67 10.69
N MET A 320 -10.89 -14.31 11.86
CA MET A 320 -9.85 -15.06 12.59
C MET A 320 -10.05 -14.92 14.09
N THR A 321 -9.73 -15.98 14.84
CA THR A 321 -9.66 -15.89 16.30
C THR A 321 -8.33 -15.30 16.75
N ARG A 322 -8.32 -14.67 17.94
CA ARG A 322 -7.10 -14.10 18.52
C ARG A 322 -6.06 -15.19 18.83
N GLU A 323 -6.51 -16.36 19.26
CA GLU A 323 -5.67 -17.51 19.59
C GLU A 323 -4.90 -17.97 18.35
N LEU A 324 -5.59 -18.17 17.22
CA LEU A 324 -4.97 -18.55 15.95
C LEU A 324 -3.99 -17.47 15.45
N ALA A 325 -4.31 -16.21 15.64
CA ALA A 325 -3.40 -15.10 15.30
C ALA A 325 -2.13 -15.13 16.16
N LEU A 326 -2.24 -15.41 17.46
CA LEU A 326 -1.08 -15.55 18.35
C LEU A 326 -0.21 -16.75 17.98
N GLU A 327 -0.82 -17.90 17.64
CA GLU A 327 -0.09 -19.06 17.12
C GLU A 327 0.65 -18.75 15.82
N THR A 328 -0.01 -18.04 14.90
CA THR A 328 0.60 -17.59 13.64
C THR A 328 1.82 -16.69 13.88
N LEU A 329 1.77 -15.83 14.89
CA LEU A 329 2.90 -14.95 15.26
C LEU A 329 4.07 -15.68 15.90
N GLN A 330 3.87 -16.91 16.44
CA GLN A 330 4.98 -17.75 16.93
C GLN A 330 5.85 -18.29 15.80
N GLN A 331 5.28 -18.41 14.59
CA GLN A 331 6.03 -18.82 13.43
C GLN A 331 6.95 -17.67 12.97
N GLN A 332 8.08 -18.02 12.35
CA GLN A 332 8.93 -17.02 11.74
C GLN A 332 8.16 -16.24 10.66
N PRO A 333 8.33 -14.91 10.59
CA PRO A 333 7.64 -14.09 9.59
C PRO A 333 8.04 -14.44 8.15
N TYR A 334 9.16 -15.14 7.99
CA TYR A 334 9.71 -15.50 6.70
C TYR A 334 10.34 -16.91 6.77
N PRO A 335 9.97 -17.86 5.89
CA PRO A 335 10.60 -19.18 5.86
C PRO A 335 12.11 -19.06 5.64
N GLN A 336 12.92 -19.74 6.43
CA GLN A 336 14.38 -19.62 6.42
C GLN A 336 14.98 -19.91 5.04
N SER A 337 14.52 -20.97 4.37
CA SER A 337 15.00 -21.36 3.02
C SER A 337 14.74 -20.25 1.99
N LEU A 338 13.54 -19.68 2.02
CA LEU A 338 13.16 -18.58 1.12
C LEU A 338 13.92 -17.29 1.44
N LEU A 339 14.23 -17.03 2.74
CA LEU A 339 15.03 -15.88 3.14
C LEU A 339 16.43 -15.93 2.57
N GLU A 340 17.10 -17.08 2.61
CA GLU A 340 18.46 -17.25 2.10
C GLU A 340 18.52 -17.03 0.57
N GLU A 341 17.54 -17.58 -0.14
CA GLU A 341 17.39 -17.40 -1.58
C GLU A 341 17.15 -15.91 -1.93
N ASP A 342 16.13 -15.29 -1.31
CA ASP A 342 15.78 -13.91 -1.60
C ASP A 342 16.86 -12.93 -1.15
N LEU A 343 17.56 -13.17 -0.04
CA LEU A 343 18.70 -12.34 0.38
C LEU A 343 19.79 -12.34 -0.68
N SER A 344 20.15 -13.52 -1.18
CA SER A 344 21.16 -13.65 -2.23
C SER A 344 20.71 -12.93 -3.52
N PHE A 345 19.46 -13.14 -3.92
CA PHE A 345 18.89 -12.52 -5.10
C PHE A 345 18.80 -10.99 -4.98
N VAL A 346 18.29 -10.46 -3.88
CA VAL A 346 18.11 -9.02 -3.64
C VAL A 346 19.46 -8.30 -3.59
N VAL A 347 20.42 -8.83 -2.83
CA VAL A 347 21.76 -8.25 -2.71
C VAL A 347 22.44 -8.19 -4.07
N LYS A 348 22.39 -9.28 -4.84
CA LYS A 348 22.94 -9.34 -6.22
C LYS A 348 22.22 -8.36 -7.15
N LYS A 349 20.90 -8.30 -7.08
CA LYS A 349 20.09 -7.44 -7.95
C LYS A 349 20.31 -5.95 -7.68
N PHE A 350 20.61 -5.57 -6.43
CA PHE A 350 21.07 -4.22 -6.10
C PHE A 350 22.53 -3.95 -6.49
N GLY A 351 23.30 -4.96 -6.85
CA GLY A 351 24.74 -4.84 -7.13
C GLY A 351 25.57 -4.58 -5.88
N LEU A 352 25.09 -5.05 -4.72
CA LEU A 352 25.78 -4.93 -3.44
C LEU A 352 26.56 -6.20 -3.11
N THR A 353 27.61 -6.04 -2.33
CA THR A 353 28.20 -7.14 -1.57
C THR A 353 27.38 -7.42 -0.31
N LYS A 354 27.49 -8.62 0.24
CA LYS A 354 26.84 -8.96 1.51
C LYS A 354 27.28 -8.02 2.66
N ALA A 355 28.55 -7.64 2.71
CA ALA A 355 29.09 -6.73 3.72
C ALA A 355 28.49 -5.32 3.61
N GLU A 356 28.32 -4.80 2.40
CA GLU A 356 27.64 -3.52 2.17
C GLU A 356 26.18 -3.56 2.60
N PHE A 357 25.46 -4.62 2.25
CA PHE A 357 24.08 -4.78 2.67
C PHE A 357 23.96 -4.87 4.21
N GLU A 358 24.82 -5.66 4.86
CA GLU A 358 24.88 -5.75 6.32
C GLU A 358 25.22 -4.39 6.97
N SER A 359 26.10 -3.60 6.36
CA SER A 359 26.42 -2.25 6.81
C SER A 359 25.18 -1.35 6.75
N ILE A 360 24.39 -1.42 5.67
CA ILE A 360 23.12 -0.71 5.53
C ILE A 360 22.12 -1.15 6.61
N MET A 361 22.02 -2.45 6.86
CA MET A 361 21.12 -2.98 7.90
C MET A 361 21.46 -2.48 9.31
N ARG A 362 22.75 -2.26 9.60
CA ARG A 362 23.22 -1.73 10.90
C ARG A 362 23.09 -0.21 11.06
N GLN A 363 22.77 0.53 10.00
CA GLN A 363 22.60 1.99 10.10
C GLN A 363 21.41 2.35 10.99
N LYS A 364 21.57 3.45 11.74
CA LYS A 364 20.50 3.99 12.58
C LYS A 364 19.29 4.39 11.73
N ARG A 365 18.09 4.05 12.19
CA ARG A 365 16.83 4.52 11.63
C ARG A 365 16.82 6.06 11.58
N ARG A 366 16.26 6.58 10.49
CA ARG A 366 15.91 8.00 10.31
C ARG A 366 14.42 8.13 10.03
N GLU A 367 13.90 9.29 10.37
CA GLU A 367 12.51 9.61 10.06
C GLU A 367 12.43 10.37 8.74
N HIS A 368 11.33 10.19 7.99
CA HIS A 368 11.12 10.90 6.73
C HIS A 368 11.11 12.41 6.87
N ASN A 369 10.74 12.94 8.04
CA ASN A 369 10.74 14.39 8.33
C ASN A 369 12.14 14.98 8.59
N GLU A 370 13.20 14.17 8.66
CA GLU A 370 14.59 14.64 8.63
C GLU A 370 15.02 15.10 7.23
N PHE A 371 14.22 14.80 6.23
CA PHE A 371 14.37 15.19 4.84
C PHE A 371 13.36 16.28 4.46
N GLU A 372 13.56 16.90 3.30
CA GLU A 372 12.55 17.81 2.76
C GLU A 372 11.23 17.06 2.56
N VAL A 373 10.13 17.67 2.99
CA VAL A 373 8.79 17.11 2.87
C VAL A 373 7.87 18.08 2.13
N GLN A 374 6.87 17.54 1.45
CA GLN A 374 5.87 18.36 0.79
C GLN A 374 5.06 19.14 1.82
N LYS A 375 5.29 20.45 1.90
CA LYS A 375 4.48 21.35 2.72
C LYS A 375 3.07 21.45 2.15
N GLY A 376 2.08 21.48 3.01
CA GLY A 376 0.70 21.75 2.59
C GLY A 376 0.61 23.08 1.82
N PHE A 377 -0.32 23.17 0.86
CA PHE A 377 -0.47 24.34 -0.02
C PHE A 377 -0.45 25.68 0.73
N TYR A 378 -1.14 25.78 1.87
CA TYR A 378 -1.15 26.99 2.69
C TYR A 378 0.13 27.23 3.48
N GLN A 379 0.95 26.21 3.72
CA GLN A 379 2.27 26.35 4.33
C GLN A 379 3.31 26.81 3.31
N SER A 380 3.14 26.40 2.05
CA SER A 380 4.00 26.84 0.93
C SER A 380 3.70 28.27 0.49
N PHE A 381 2.48 28.74 0.71
CA PHE A 381 2.02 30.08 0.36
C PHE A 381 1.32 30.77 1.53
N PRO A 382 2.05 31.27 2.53
CA PRO A 382 1.47 31.86 3.75
C PRO A 382 0.46 33.00 3.46
N ILE A 383 0.68 33.77 2.39
CA ILE A 383 -0.22 34.84 1.94
C ILE A 383 -1.61 34.29 1.58
N LEU A 384 -1.69 33.07 1.03
CA LEU A 384 -2.98 32.46 0.70
C LEU A 384 -3.73 31.94 1.92
N LYS A 385 -3.04 31.79 3.07
CA LYS A 385 -3.68 31.43 4.34
C LYS A 385 -4.58 32.58 4.83
N THR A 386 -4.17 33.81 4.62
CA THR A 386 -4.96 35.01 4.95
C THR A 386 -6.15 35.21 4.01
N LEU A 387 -6.04 34.73 2.77
CA LEU A 387 -7.12 34.81 1.77
C LEU A 387 -8.11 33.62 1.84
N ARG A 388 -7.83 32.60 2.67
CA ARG A 388 -8.69 31.41 2.81
C ARG A 388 -10.15 31.71 3.16
N PRO A 389 -10.48 32.67 4.05
CA PRO A 389 -11.87 33.05 4.33
C PRO A 389 -12.57 33.63 3.11
N ILE A 390 -11.86 34.44 2.33
CA ILE A 390 -12.38 35.11 1.12
C ILE A 390 -12.64 34.07 0.03
N ILE A 391 -11.69 33.14 -0.19
CA ILE A 391 -11.84 32.04 -1.17
C ILE A 391 -13.00 31.12 -0.81
N LYS A 392 -13.20 30.80 0.50
CA LYS A 392 -14.34 30.02 0.97
C LYS A 392 -15.68 30.77 0.80
N ALA A 393 -15.69 32.07 1.01
CA ALA A 393 -16.88 32.90 0.80
C ALA A 393 -17.29 32.93 -0.68
N PHE A 394 -16.34 33.08 -1.61
CA PHE A 394 -16.59 33.00 -3.06
C PHE A 394 -17.05 31.62 -3.52
N GLN A 395 -16.57 30.53 -2.90
CA GLN A 395 -17.05 29.18 -3.22
C GLN A 395 -18.47 28.92 -2.73
N LYS A 396 -18.89 29.56 -1.61
CA LYS A 396 -20.27 29.48 -1.10
C LYS A 396 -21.28 30.28 -1.92
N ILE A 397 -20.84 31.28 -2.68
CA ILE A 397 -21.72 32.12 -3.53
C ILE A 397 -21.93 31.48 -4.91
N LYS A 398 -21.11 30.50 -5.30
CA LYS A 398 -21.19 29.80 -6.60
C LYS A 398 -21.77 28.38 -6.53
N GLY A 399 -22.18 27.89 -5.39
CA GLY A 399 -22.93 26.65 -5.16
C GLY A 399 -24.27 26.97 -4.56
#